data_736b07b45a15490ff4d44afaf5a44ef3
#
_entry.id   736b07b45a15490ff4d44afaf5a44ef3
#
_cell.length_a   1.000
_cell.length_b   1.000
_cell.length_c   1.000
_cell.angle_alpha   90.00
_cell.angle_beta   90.00
_cell.angle_gamma   90.00
#
_symmetry.space_group_name_H-M   'P 1'
#
loop_
_entity.id
_entity.type
_entity.pdbx_description
1 polymer ?
#
loop_
_entity_poly.entity_id
_entity_poly.type
_entity_poly.pdbx_seq_one_letter_code
_entity_poly.pdbx_strand_id
1 'polypeptide(L)'
;MGKAIAFATPVFFLLIALELLVARARGMAGAYRLNDAVNSLSLGVMSQVVGLFVRVFNYGVYVLVFEHVALGTWPDQWWAWALAIVFYDFCYYWNHRLGHESAVFWASHVVHHQSQRYNLSTALRQTSSGA
;
A
#
# COMPACT_ATOMS: atom_id res chain seq x y z
N MET A 1 9.70 9.00 9.17
CA MET A 1 8.88 7.89 8.63
C MET A 1 9.35 6.50 9.08
N GLY A 2 10.62 6.12 8.97
CA GLY A 2 11.07 4.76 9.31
C GLY A 2 10.76 4.29 10.74
N LYS A 3 10.84 5.18 11.74
CA LYS A 3 10.52 4.81 13.13
C LYS A 3 9.05 4.45 13.34
N ALA A 4 8.11 5.15 12.70
CA ALA A 4 6.68 4.85 12.81
C ALA A 4 6.35 3.46 12.25
N ILE A 5 6.89 3.11 11.09
CA ILE A 5 6.72 1.79 10.47
C ILE A 5 7.35 0.70 11.35
N ALA A 6 8.56 0.93 11.89
CA ALA A 6 9.24 -0.02 12.75
C ALA A 6 8.44 -0.33 14.03
N PHE A 7 7.74 0.66 14.61
CA PHE A 7 6.85 0.46 15.75
C PHE A 7 5.49 -0.14 15.36
N ALA A 8 4.94 0.24 14.21
CA ALA A 8 3.65 -0.27 13.75
C ALA A 8 3.72 -1.76 13.36
N THR A 9 4.84 -2.21 12.81
CA THR A 9 5.00 -3.59 12.33
C THR A 9 4.76 -4.64 13.42
N PRO A 10 5.43 -4.62 14.60
CA PRO A 10 5.16 -5.61 15.64
C PRO A 10 3.73 -5.54 16.18
N VAL A 11 3.14 -4.34 16.28
CA VAL A 11 1.74 -4.17 16.69
C VAL A 11 0.81 -4.85 15.70
N PHE A 12 1.07 -4.70 14.41
CA PHE A 12 0.28 -5.32 13.36
C PHE A 12 0.33 -6.86 13.41
N PHE A 13 1.51 -7.43 13.63
CA PHE A 13 1.65 -8.89 13.82
C PHE A 13 0.96 -9.39 15.09
N LEU A 14 0.99 -8.63 16.19
CA LEU A 14 0.22 -8.95 17.39
C LEU A 14 -1.28 -8.94 17.12
N LEU A 15 -1.78 -8.00 16.34
CA LEU A 15 -3.20 -7.95 15.95
C LEU A 15 -3.59 -9.14 15.07
N ILE A 16 -2.75 -9.57 14.13
CA ILE A 16 -2.97 -10.81 13.34
C ILE A 16 -3.03 -12.03 14.28
N ALA A 17 -2.11 -12.14 15.22
CA ALA A 17 -2.12 -13.24 16.20
C ALA A 17 -3.37 -13.23 17.06
N LEU A 18 -3.80 -12.07 17.53
CA LEU A 18 -5.02 -11.90 18.32
C LEU A 18 -6.26 -12.28 17.50
N GLU A 19 -6.37 -11.79 16.26
CA GLU A 19 -7.48 -12.14 15.37
C GLU A 19 -7.54 -13.65 15.13
N LEU A 20 -6.39 -14.29 14.90
CA LEU A 20 -6.31 -15.74 14.73
C LEU A 20 -6.78 -16.51 15.98
N LEU A 21 -6.37 -16.07 17.17
CA LEU A 21 -6.81 -16.66 18.44
C LEU A 21 -8.32 -16.52 18.64
N VAL A 22 -8.85 -15.32 18.39
CA VAL A 22 -10.31 -15.05 18.48
C VAL A 22 -11.09 -15.88 17.47
N ALA A 23 -10.61 -15.98 16.22
CA ALA A 23 -11.24 -16.78 15.19
C ALA A 23 -11.30 -18.27 15.56
N ARG A 24 -10.20 -18.79 16.15
CA ARG A 24 -10.16 -20.17 16.68
C ARG A 24 -11.11 -20.38 17.84
N ALA A 25 -11.13 -19.47 18.80
CA ALA A 25 -12.01 -19.54 19.98
C ALA A 25 -13.50 -19.48 19.60
N ARG A 26 -13.83 -18.80 18.49
CA ARG A 26 -15.20 -18.70 17.93
C ARG A 26 -15.56 -19.83 16.96
N GLY A 27 -14.69 -20.81 16.76
CA GLY A 27 -14.93 -21.92 15.82
C GLY A 27 -14.93 -21.52 14.34
N MET A 28 -14.37 -20.36 13.99
CA MET A 28 -14.26 -19.88 12.61
C MET A 28 -13.04 -20.50 11.91
N ALA A 29 -13.03 -21.83 11.77
CA ALA A 29 -11.88 -22.60 11.24
C ALA A 29 -11.46 -22.21 9.81
N GLY A 30 -12.30 -21.52 9.06
CA GLY A 30 -11.99 -21.06 7.69
C GLY A 30 -11.55 -19.62 7.58
N ALA A 31 -11.43 -18.86 8.69
CA ALA A 31 -11.08 -17.44 8.66
C ALA A 31 -9.64 -17.20 8.16
N TYR A 32 -8.72 -18.10 8.49
CA TYR A 32 -7.34 -18.10 8.05
C TYR A 32 -7.01 -19.34 7.25
N ARG A 33 -6.44 -19.15 6.06
CA ARG A 33 -5.78 -20.21 5.27
C ARG A 33 -4.29 -19.91 5.22
N LEU A 34 -3.46 -20.86 5.62
CA LEU A 34 -2.03 -20.67 5.70
C LEU A 34 -1.41 -20.23 4.35
N ASN A 35 -1.81 -20.89 3.26
CA ASN A 35 -1.35 -20.54 1.92
C ASN A 35 -1.73 -19.11 1.51
N ASP A 36 -2.94 -18.63 1.85
CA ASP A 36 -3.38 -17.28 1.54
C ASP A 36 -2.67 -16.24 2.40
N ALA A 37 -2.47 -16.52 3.70
CA ALA A 37 -1.71 -15.67 4.60
C ALA A 37 -0.23 -15.56 4.19
N VAL A 38 0.43 -16.69 3.89
CA VAL A 38 1.82 -16.70 3.42
C VAL A 38 1.96 -15.94 2.10
N ASN A 39 1.04 -16.14 1.15
CA ASN A 39 1.05 -15.42 -0.12
C ASN A 39 0.86 -13.90 0.10
N SER A 40 -0.07 -13.50 0.97
CA SER A 40 -0.32 -12.09 1.29
C SER A 40 0.92 -11.42 1.90
N LEU A 41 1.56 -12.08 2.87
CA LEU A 41 2.80 -11.60 3.50
C LEU A 41 3.95 -11.52 2.48
N SER A 42 4.11 -12.53 1.65
CA SER A 42 5.16 -12.59 0.62
C SER A 42 5.00 -11.45 -0.40
N LEU A 43 3.78 -11.21 -0.87
CA LEU A 43 3.48 -10.09 -1.77
C LEU A 43 3.70 -8.74 -1.09
N GLY A 44 3.36 -8.62 0.19
CA GLY A 44 3.65 -7.44 0.99
C GLY A 44 5.15 -7.14 1.08
N VAL A 45 5.95 -8.15 1.41
CA VAL A 45 7.42 -8.02 1.47
C VAL A 45 7.99 -7.69 0.09
N MET A 46 7.56 -8.39 -0.96
CA MET A 46 7.99 -8.15 -2.34
C MET A 46 7.69 -6.69 -2.74
N SER A 47 6.48 -6.19 -2.44
CA SER A 47 6.09 -4.83 -2.76
C SER A 47 6.98 -3.79 -2.06
N GLN A 48 7.40 -4.03 -0.81
CA GLN A 48 8.32 -3.13 -0.11
C GLN A 48 9.72 -3.12 -0.73
N VAL A 49 10.24 -4.29 -1.11
CA VAL A 49 11.55 -4.41 -1.75
C VAL A 49 11.54 -3.72 -3.12
N VAL A 50 10.58 -4.04 -3.98
CA VAL A 50 10.44 -3.40 -5.31
C VAL A 50 10.17 -1.91 -5.15
N GLY A 51 9.29 -1.54 -4.20
CA GLY A 51 8.95 -0.15 -3.90
C GLY A 51 10.14 0.69 -3.45
N LEU A 52 11.18 0.10 -2.86
CA LEU A 52 12.42 0.81 -2.54
C LEU A 52 13.12 1.31 -3.81
N PHE A 53 13.29 0.44 -4.80
CA PHE A 53 13.92 0.79 -6.08
C PHE A 53 13.07 1.79 -6.87
N VAL A 54 11.76 1.57 -6.93
CA VAL A 54 10.82 2.48 -7.60
C VAL A 54 10.85 3.87 -6.96
N ARG A 55 10.92 3.96 -5.63
CA ARG A 55 11.04 5.25 -4.93
C ARG A 55 12.33 5.99 -5.26
N VAL A 56 13.46 5.28 -5.31
CA VAL A 56 14.74 5.89 -5.70
C VAL A 56 14.67 6.42 -7.13
N PHE A 57 14.13 5.62 -8.05
CA PHE A 57 13.94 6.02 -9.44
C PHE A 57 13.01 7.25 -9.56
N ASN A 58 11.84 7.20 -8.93
CA ASN A 58 10.87 8.29 -8.94
C ASN A 58 11.44 9.58 -8.33
N TYR A 59 12.22 9.45 -7.27
CA TYR A 59 12.90 10.60 -6.66
C TYR A 59 13.90 11.23 -7.64
N GLY A 60 14.68 10.42 -8.35
CA GLY A 60 15.59 10.92 -9.38
C GLY A 60 14.85 11.65 -10.51
N VAL A 61 13.75 11.07 -11.00
CA VAL A 61 12.88 11.71 -12.00
C VAL A 61 12.30 13.02 -11.47
N TYR A 62 11.80 13.00 -10.21
CA TYR A 62 11.28 14.22 -9.59
C TYR A 62 12.33 15.34 -9.52
N VAL A 63 13.54 15.03 -9.08
CA VAL A 63 14.62 16.02 -9.00
C VAL A 63 14.94 16.60 -10.38
N LEU A 64 15.08 15.74 -11.40
CA LEU A 64 15.33 16.18 -12.77
C LEU A 64 14.23 17.13 -13.29
N VAL A 65 12.97 16.75 -13.10
CA VAL A 65 11.83 17.58 -13.53
C VAL A 65 11.81 18.90 -12.74
N PHE A 66 12.03 18.84 -11.44
CA PHE A 66 12.02 20.02 -10.59
C PHE A 66 13.12 21.01 -10.99
N GLU A 67 14.34 20.54 -11.24
CA GLU A 67 15.47 21.40 -11.61
C GLU A 67 15.31 22.06 -13.00
N HIS A 68 14.58 21.44 -13.93
CA HIS A 68 14.51 21.92 -15.31
C HIS A 68 13.16 22.52 -15.71
N VAL A 69 12.08 22.17 -15.01
CA VAL A 69 10.71 22.51 -15.45
C VAL A 69 9.89 23.18 -14.34
N ALA A 70 10.38 23.25 -13.10
CA ALA A 70 9.61 23.83 -12.02
C ALA A 70 9.27 25.31 -12.28
N LEU A 71 7.99 25.64 -12.20
CA LEU A 71 7.47 26.99 -12.38
C LEU A 71 7.66 27.87 -11.13
N GLY A 72 8.03 27.27 -10.01
CA GLY A 72 8.25 27.94 -8.72
C GLY A 72 8.31 26.95 -7.57
N THR A 73 8.40 27.46 -6.36
CA THR A 73 8.42 26.69 -5.13
C THR A 73 7.03 26.71 -4.46
N TRP A 74 6.63 25.57 -3.93
CA TRP A 74 5.40 25.45 -3.17
C TRP A 74 5.52 26.20 -1.83
N PRO A 75 4.56 27.04 -1.44
CA PRO A 75 4.65 27.80 -0.20
C PRO A 75 4.52 26.89 1.03
N ASP A 76 5.35 27.13 2.05
CA ASP A 76 5.30 26.41 3.31
C ASP A 76 4.26 27.03 4.26
N GLN A 77 2.99 26.90 3.89
CA GLN A 77 1.84 27.39 4.63
C GLN A 77 0.85 26.24 4.87
N TRP A 78 0.12 26.29 5.99
CA TRP A 78 -0.83 25.22 6.34
C TRP A 78 -1.89 24.95 5.25
N TRP A 79 -2.41 25.99 4.61
CA TRP A 79 -3.39 25.86 3.53
C TRP A 79 -2.79 25.19 2.28
N ALA A 80 -1.52 25.42 2.01
CA ALA A 80 -0.83 24.77 0.89
C ALA A 80 -0.69 23.26 1.13
N TRP A 81 -0.39 22.86 2.36
CA TRP A 81 -0.39 21.45 2.74
C TRP A 81 -1.78 20.83 2.67
N ALA A 82 -2.82 21.55 3.10
CA ALA A 82 -4.20 21.09 2.95
C ALA A 82 -4.58 20.87 1.49
N LEU A 83 -4.24 21.81 0.60
CA LEU A 83 -4.46 21.67 -0.85
C LEU A 83 -3.66 20.50 -1.44
N ALA A 84 -2.41 20.32 -1.03
CA ALA A 84 -1.58 19.20 -1.48
C ALA A 84 -2.19 17.84 -1.10
N ILE A 85 -2.73 17.71 0.12
CA ILE A 85 -3.42 16.50 0.56
C ILE A 85 -4.67 16.23 -0.28
N VAL A 86 -5.52 17.25 -0.49
CA VAL A 86 -6.74 17.11 -1.32
C VAL A 86 -6.39 16.73 -2.77
N PHE A 87 -5.36 17.37 -3.34
CA PHE A 87 -4.91 17.05 -4.68
C PHE A 87 -4.31 15.64 -4.78
N TYR A 88 -3.55 15.23 -3.78
CA TYR A 88 -3.03 13.87 -3.69
C TYR A 88 -4.16 12.84 -3.64
N ASP A 89 -5.17 13.08 -2.79
CA ASP A 89 -6.33 12.19 -2.66
C ASP A 89 -7.14 12.11 -3.96
N PHE A 90 -7.32 13.24 -4.64
CA PHE A 90 -7.92 13.29 -5.97
C PHE A 90 -7.15 12.45 -7.00
N CYS A 91 -5.83 12.59 -7.07
CA CYS A 91 -4.98 11.77 -7.96
C CYS A 91 -5.03 10.29 -7.60
N TYR A 92 -5.02 9.98 -6.30
CA TYR A 92 -5.12 8.62 -5.79
C TYR A 92 -6.45 7.98 -6.16
N TYR A 93 -7.56 8.70 -6.00
CA TYR A 93 -8.90 8.24 -6.42
C TYR A 93 -8.92 7.82 -7.90
N TRP A 94 -8.41 8.68 -8.78
CA TRP A 94 -8.40 8.36 -10.20
C TRP A 94 -7.48 7.20 -10.54
N ASN A 95 -6.31 7.13 -9.92
CA ASN A 95 -5.40 5.99 -10.10
C ASN A 95 -6.05 4.67 -9.67
N HIS A 96 -6.68 4.65 -8.50
CA HIS A 96 -7.38 3.49 -7.98
C HIS A 96 -8.60 3.11 -8.84
N ARG A 97 -9.39 4.09 -9.26
CA ARG A 97 -10.53 3.90 -10.17
C ARG A 97 -10.09 3.28 -11.51
N LEU A 98 -9.03 3.78 -12.10
CA LEU A 98 -8.44 3.20 -13.32
C LEU A 98 -7.97 1.77 -13.08
N GLY A 99 -7.49 1.45 -11.89
CA GLY A 99 -7.18 0.09 -11.45
C GLY A 99 -8.36 -0.86 -11.57
N HIS A 100 -9.58 -0.38 -11.39
CA HIS A 100 -10.80 -1.19 -11.53
C HIS A 100 -11.43 -1.16 -12.93
N GLU A 101 -11.25 -0.07 -13.68
CA GLU A 101 -11.96 0.15 -14.95
C GLU A 101 -11.11 -0.18 -16.19
N SER A 102 -9.79 -0.22 -16.07
CA SER A 102 -8.87 -0.47 -17.19
C SER A 102 -8.19 -1.82 -17.06
N ALA A 103 -8.24 -2.67 -18.09
CA ALA A 103 -7.61 -3.98 -18.09
C ALA A 103 -6.09 -3.93 -17.82
N VAL A 104 -5.40 -2.90 -18.33
CA VAL A 104 -3.95 -2.73 -18.14
C VAL A 104 -3.64 -2.44 -16.66
N PHE A 105 -4.37 -1.52 -16.03
CA PHE A 105 -4.19 -1.20 -14.61
C PHE A 105 -4.72 -2.32 -13.70
N TRP A 106 -5.82 -2.98 -14.10
CA TRP A 106 -6.35 -4.13 -13.39
C TRP A 106 -5.36 -5.28 -13.31
N ALA A 107 -4.58 -5.55 -14.34
CA ALA A 107 -3.55 -6.60 -14.35
C ALA A 107 -2.57 -6.48 -13.15
N SER A 108 -2.32 -5.27 -12.72
CA SER A 108 -1.52 -4.95 -11.53
C SER A 108 -2.38 -4.95 -10.25
N HIS A 109 -3.53 -4.29 -10.29
CA HIS A 109 -4.38 -4.05 -9.15
C HIS A 109 -5.08 -5.32 -8.62
N VAL A 110 -5.38 -6.29 -9.50
CA VAL A 110 -6.02 -7.57 -9.15
C VAL A 110 -5.30 -8.34 -8.04
N VAL A 111 -3.99 -8.18 -7.92
CA VAL A 111 -3.18 -8.83 -6.86
C VAL A 111 -3.72 -8.49 -5.47
N HIS A 112 -4.13 -7.23 -5.26
CA HIS A 112 -4.71 -6.76 -4.01
C HIS A 112 -6.07 -7.43 -3.71
N HIS A 113 -6.82 -7.81 -4.74
CA HIS A 113 -8.16 -8.42 -4.64
C HIS A 113 -8.17 -9.96 -4.68
N GLN A 114 -7.03 -10.63 -4.81
CA GLN A 114 -6.97 -12.09 -4.99
C GLN A 114 -7.26 -12.92 -3.74
N SER A 115 -7.26 -12.30 -2.53
CA SER A 115 -7.53 -13.07 -1.31
C SER A 115 -8.97 -13.56 -1.27
N GLN A 116 -9.16 -14.84 -0.93
CA GLN A 116 -10.47 -15.47 -0.78
C GLN A 116 -11.03 -15.35 0.64
N ARG A 117 -10.20 -14.96 1.61
CA ARG A 117 -10.56 -14.84 3.02
C ARG A 117 -10.07 -13.51 3.57
N TYR A 118 -11.01 -12.63 3.84
CA TYR A 118 -10.71 -11.32 4.37
C TYR A 118 -10.35 -11.40 5.86
N ASN A 119 -9.10 -11.08 6.18
CA ASN A 119 -8.55 -11.04 7.54
C ASN A 119 -7.36 -10.07 7.56
N LEU A 120 -6.79 -9.80 8.72
CA LEU A 120 -5.70 -8.83 8.85
C LEU A 120 -4.44 -9.18 8.03
N SER A 121 -4.18 -10.46 7.75
CA SER A 121 -3.04 -10.82 6.89
C SER A 121 -3.23 -10.37 5.44
N THR A 122 -4.47 -10.24 4.97
CA THR A 122 -4.77 -9.77 3.61
C THR A 122 -4.53 -8.27 3.43
N ALA A 123 -4.57 -7.49 4.51
CA ALA A 123 -4.24 -6.07 4.47
C ALA A 123 -2.77 -5.81 4.07
N LEU A 124 -1.90 -6.81 4.24
CA LEU A 124 -0.49 -6.75 3.81
C LEU A 124 -0.28 -7.15 2.34
N ARG A 125 -1.31 -7.66 1.66
CA ARG A 125 -1.25 -7.99 0.24
C ARG A 125 -1.23 -6.72 -0.59
N GLN A 126 -0.05 -6.41 -1.11
CA GLN A 126 0.17 -5.21 -1.92
C GLN A 126 0.70 -5.59 -3.29
N THR A 127 0.37 -4.79 -4.29
CA THR A 127 0.95 -4.90 -5.62
C THR A 127 2.37 -4.33 -5.62
N SER A 128 3.27 -4.92 -6.42
CA SER A 128 4.65 -4.42 -6.58
C SER A 128 4.75 -3.26 -7.56
N SER A 129 3.72 -3.00 -8.35
CA SER A 129 3.69 -1.94 -9.37
C SER A 129 3.17 -0.59 -8.87
N GLY A 130 2.74 -0.51 -7.62
CA GLY A 130 2.30 0.75 -7.00
C GLY A 130 0.93 1.26 -7.48
N ALA A 131 0.15 0.43 -8.17
CA ALA A 131 -1.20 0.76 -8.61
C ALA A 131 -2.26 0.28 -7.61
#